data_d98c3d49be65de71805324a8272bd794
#
_entry.id   d98c3d49be65de71805324a8272bd794
#
_cell.length_a   1.000
_cell.length_b   1.000
_cell.length_c   1.000
_cell.angle_alpha   90.00
_cell.angle_beta   90.00
_cell.angle_gamma   90.00
#
_symmetry.space_group_name_H-M   'P 1'
#
loop_
_entity.id
_entity.type
_entity.pdbx_description
1 polymer ?
#
loop_
_entity_poly.entity_id
_entity_poly.type
_entity_poly.pdbx_seq_one_letter_code
_entity_poly.pdbx_strand_id
1 'polypeptide(L)'
;MKTTFRLAAGAALALLVSSAFAYDADWKRGRVYYRSVCTSCHAAMPIGSINPSSKTKAEWSAYLKADKHAKGKDTVKQYVSKAYRASIKSGNKAAEKFADTPDQELLDDVAAFLNKGAKDGDAPASCS
;
A
#
# COMPACT_ATOMS: atom_id res chain seq x y z
N MET A 1 -9.80 -46.07 54.86
CA MET A 1 -10.13 -44.74 54.34
C MET A 1 -8.97 -44.26 53.52
N LYS A 2 -9.11 -44.26 52.21
CA LYS A 2 -8.06 -43.79 51.24
C LYS A 2 -8.56 -42.52 50.61
N THR A 3 -8.01 -41.40 51.02
CA THR A 3 -8.29 -40.06 50.46
C THR A 3 -7.37 -39.84 49.27
N THR A 4 -7.90 -39.90 48.08
CA THR A 4 -7.17 -39.58 46.86
C THR A 4 -7.25 -38.07 46.62
N PHE A 5 -6.13 -37.39 46.77
CA PHE A 5 -5.94 -35.99 46.42
C PHE A 5 -5.79 -35.89 44.90
N ARG A 6 -6.76 -35.29 44.21
CA ARG A 6 -6.65 -34.96 42.80
C ARG A 6 -6.05 -33.56 42.64
N LEU A 7 -4.80 -33.52 42.24
CA LEU A 7 -4.14 -32.29 41.76
C LEU A 7 -4.72 -31.91 40.40
N ALA A 8 -5.49 -30.82 40.36
CA ALA A 8 -5.90 -30.18 39.11
C ALA A 8 -4.76 -29.26 38.66
N ALA A 9 -4.04 -29.70 37.65
CA ALA A 9 -3.07 -28.85 36.95
C ALA A 9 -3.80 -27.87 36.05
N GLY A 10 -3.95 -26.63 36.50
CA GLY A 10 -4.44 -25.54 35.69
C GLY A 10 -3.35 -25.07 34.72
N ALA A 11 -3.47 -25.40 33.43
CA ALA A 11 -2.64 -24.83 32.40
C ALA A 11 -3.09 -23.40 32.12
N ALA A 12 -2.35 -22.42 32.63
CA ALA A 12 -2.53 -21.02 32.26
C ALA A 12 -2.01 -20.81 30.84
N LEU A 13 -2.92 -20.71 29.88
CA LEU A 13 -2.60 -20.35 28.48
C LEU A 13 -2.31 -18.84 28.45
N ALA A 14 -1.03 -18.48 28.51
CA ALA A 14 -0.60 -17.10 28.30
C ALA A 14 -0.84 -16.71 26.85
N LEU A 15 -1.91 -15.97 26.57
CA LEU A 15 -2.15 -15.32 25.28
C LEU A 15 -1.12 -14.21 25.13
N LEU A 16 -0.07 -14.47 24.37
CA LEU A 16 0.85 -13.46 23.89
C LEU A 16 0.09 -12.60 22.87
N VAL A 17 -0.49 -11.51 23.35
CA VAL A 17 -1.03 -10.46 22.49
C VAL A 17 0.18 -9.76 21.87
N SER A 18 0.58 -10.19 20.69
CA SER A 18 1.53 -9.45 19.88
C SER A 18 0.85 -8.15 19.48
N SER A 19 1.24 -7.04 20.12
CA SER A 19 0.88 -5.70 19.67
C SER A 19 1.57 -5.48 18.31
N ALA A 20 0.90 -5.84 17.22
CA ALA A 20 1.31 -5.41 15.89
C ALA A 20 1.12 -3.89 15.88
N PHE A 21 2.20 -3.15 15.96
CA PHE A 21 2.16 -1.71 15.71
C PHE A 21 1.62 -1.52 14.30
N ALA A 22 0.44 -0.88 14.19
CA ALA A 22 -0.12 -0.53 12.91
C ALA A 22 0.85 0.42 12.21
N TYR A 23 1.23 0.11 10.96
CA TYR A 23 2.06 0.96 10.14
C TYR A 23 1.34 2.29 9.89
N ASP A 24 2.02 3.40 10.18
CA ASP A 24 1.52 4.75 9.89
C ASP A 24 1.96 5.16 8.48
N ALA A 25 1.03 5.14 7.55
CA ALA A 25 1.32 5.35 6.14
C ALA A 25 1.80 6.78 5.85
N ASP A 26 2.89 6.89 5.11
CA ASP A 26 3.48 8.15 4.68
C ASP A 26 2.93 8.58 3.31
N TRP A 27 1.92 9.43 3.31
CA TRP A 27 1.33 9.95 2.07
C TRP A 27 2.33 10.75 1.21
N LYS A 28 3.38 11.33 1.79
CA LYS A 28 4.42 12.07 1.03
C LYS A 28 5.29 11.10 0.24
N ARG A 29 5.66 9.97 0.85
CA ARG A 29 6.36 8.89 0.15
C ARG A 29 5.47 8.29 -0.93
N GLY A 30 4.19 8.05 -0.63
CA GLY A 30 3.20 7.61 -1.60
C GLY A 30 3.06 8.56 -2.79
N ARG A 31 3.04 9.86 -2.54
CA ARG A 31 3.03 10.88 -3.60
C ARG A 31 4.23 10.79 -4.52
N VAL A 32 5.43 10.66 -3.95
CA VAL A 32 6.66 10.56 -4.76
C VAL A 32 6.60 9.32 -5.64
N TYR A 33 6.22 8.17 -5.07
CA TYR A 33 6.11 6.94 -5.84
C TYR A 33 5.05 7.03 -6.95
N TYR A 34 3.86 7.49 -6.61
CA TYR A 34 2.75 7.63 -7.57
C TYR A 34 3.13 8.53 -8.75
N ARG A 35 3.71 9.69 -8.49
CA ARG A 35 4.10 10.65 -9.54
C ARG A 35 5.28 10.17 -10.37
N SER A 36 6.23 9.48 -9.78
CA SER A 36 7.48 9.11 -10.46
C SER A 36 7.44 7.72 -11.10
N VAL A 37 6.57 6.84 -10.65
CA VAL A 37 6.43 5.47 -11.17
C VAL A 37 5.10 5.29 -11.90
N CYS A 38 3.97 5.47 -11.23
CA CYS A 38 2.66 5.24 -11.84
C CYS A 38 2.38 6.25 -12.96
N THR A 39 2.54 7.54 -12.68
CA THR A 39 2.25 8.61 -13.63
C THR A 39 3.20 8.60 -14.82
N SER A 40 4.46 8.18 -14.65
CA SER A 40 5.42 8.13 -15.77
C SER A 40 4.95 7.19 -16.89
N CYS A 41 4.35 6.06 -16.52
CA CYS A 41 3.74 5.15 -17.49
C CYS A 41 2.46 5.74 -18.09
N HIS A 42 1.55 6.24 -17.25
CA HIS A 42 0.29 6.83 -17.71
C HIS A 42 0.47 8.05 -18.59
N ALA A 43 1.43 8.92 -18.28
CA ALA A 43 1.71 10.12 -19.09
C ALA A 43 2.20 9.79 -20.50
N ALA A 44 2.85 8.65 -20.68
CA ALA A 44 3.31 8.17 -21.99
C ALA A 44 2.21 7.49 -22.83
N MET A 45 1.03 7.26 -22.24
CA MET A 45 -0.10 6.60 -22.89
C MET A 45 -1.16 7.62 -23.33
N PRO A 46 -2.02 7.28 -24.33
CA PRO A 46 -3.13 8.16 -24.74
C PRO A 46 -4.10 8.52 -23.61
N ILE A 47 -4.19 7.70 -22.56
CA ILE A 47 -5.04 7.97 -21.39
C ILE A 47 -4.52 9.15 -20.54
N GLY A 48 -3.23 9.46 -20.63
CA GLY A 48 -2.59 10.51 -19.84
C GLY A 48 -2.50 10.20 -18.34
N SER A 49 -2.09 11.21 -17.58
CA SER A 49 -1.98 11.12 -16.13
C SER A 49 -3.36 10.94 -15.47
N ILE A 50 -3.44 10.04 -14.47
CA ILE A 50 -4.65 9.83 -13.68
C ILE A 50 -4.53 10.61 -12.38
N ASN A 51 -5.33 11.66 -12.23
CA ASN A 51 -5.32 12.50 -11.04
C ASN A 51 -5.95 11.78 -9.85
N PRO A 52 -5.40 11.90 -8.64
CA PRO A 52 -6.05 11.40 -7.44
C PRO A 52 -7.48 11.92 -7.26
N SER A 53 -7.75 13.17 -7.64
CA SER A 53 -9.07 13.80 -7.60
C SER A 53 -10.07 13.26 -8.62
N SER A 54 -9.67 12.35 -9.50
CA SER A 54 -10.58 11.69 -10.46
C SER A 54 -11.54 10.70 -9.81
N LYS A 55 -11.24 10.26 -8.59
CA LYS A 55 -12.03 9.29 -7.81
C LYS A 55 -12.25 9.79 -6.38
N THR A 56 -13.32 9.30 -5.76
CA THR A 56 -13.53 9.45 -4.32
C THR A 56 -12.63 8.52 -3.52
N LYS A 57 -12.52 8.74 -2.20
CA LYS A 57 -11.81 7.83 -1.29
C LYS A 57 -12.35 6.40 -1.38
N ALA A 58 -13.68 6.24 -1.40
CA ALA A 58 -14.31 4.93 -1.49
C ALA A 58 -13.99 4.23 -2.81
N GLU A 59 -14.00 4.96 -3.92
CA GLU A 59 -13.64 4.43 -5.25
C GLU A 59 -12.16 4.02 -5.32
N TRP A 60 -11.24 4.81 -4.77
CA TRP A 60 -9.84 4.42 -4.67
C TRP A 60 -9.63 3.18 -3.81
N SER A 61 -10.31 3.12 -2.66
CA SER A 61 -10.23 1.96 -1.77
C SER A 61 -10.71 0.68 -2.46
N ALA A 62 -11.84 0.74 -3.17
CA ALA A 62 -12.37 -0.37 -3.95
C ALA A 62 -11.41 -0.78 -5.08
N TYR A 63 -10.83 0.19 -5.79
CA TYR A 63 -9.88 -0.05 -6.87
C TYR A 63 -8.62 -0.78 -6.38
N LEU A 64 -8.01 -0.30 -5.30
CA LEU A 64 -6.82 -0.92 -4.72
C LEU A 64 -7.11 -2.31 -4.14
N LYS A 65 -8.27 -2.48 -3.52
CA LYS A 65 -8.70 -3.78 -2.97
C LYS A 65 -8.93 -4.82 -4.05
N ALA A 66 -9.50 -4.42 -5.19
CA ALA A 66 -9.70 -5.31 -6.32
C ALA A 66 -8.40 -5.79 -6.94
N ASP A 67 -7.31 -5.04 -6.76
CA ASP A 67 -5.96 -5.35 -7.25
C ASP A 67 -5.91 -5.70 -8.75
N LYS A 68 -6.75 -5.01 -9.52
CA LYS A 68 -6.80 -5.15 -10.98
C LYS A 68 -6.45 -3.82 -11.61
N HIS A 69 -5.31 -3.77 -12.26
CA HIS A 69 -4.95 -2.61 -13.07
C HIS A 69 -5.72 -2.68 -14.39
N ALA A 70 -6.71 -1.82 -14.59
CA ALA A 70 -7.78 -1.97 -15.60
C ALA A 70 -7.30 -2.29 -17.03
N LYS A 71 -6.20 -1.68 -17.48
CA LYS A 71 -5.58 -1.93 -18.79
C LYS A 71 -4.10 -2.28 -18.68
N GLY A 72 -3.61 -2.48 -17.47
CA GLY A 72 -2.24 -2.89 -17.20
C GLY A 72 -2.04 -4.38 -17.36
N LYS A 73 -0.80 -4.76 -17.64
CA LYS A 73 -0.40 -6.16 -17.76
C LYS A 73 -0.39 -6.87 -16.41
N ASP A 74 -0.01 -6.16 -15.35
CA ASP A 74 0.16 -6.68 -14.00
C ASP A 74 -0.86 -6.06 -13.03
N THR A 75 -0.92 -6.58 -11.82
CA THR A 75 -1.77 -6.04 -10.74
C THR A 75 -1.14 -4.79 -10.13
N VAL A 76 -1.93 -4.01 -9.37
CA VAL A 76 -1.42 -2.82 -8.65
C VAL A 76 -0.32 -3.24 -7.66
N LYS A 77 -0.50 -4.35 -6.94
CA LYS A 77 0.51 -4.89 -6.01
C LYS A 77 1.82 -5.23 -6.71
N GLN A 78 1.77 -5.76 -7.91
CA GLN A 78 2.97 -6.05 -8.69
C GLN A 78 3.71 -4.76 -9.07
N TYR A 79 3.01 -3.69 -9.43
CA TYR A 79 3.63 -2.39 -9.75
C TYR A 79 4.26 -1.67 -8.54
N VAL A 80 3.92 -2.03 -7.31
CA VAL A 80 4.61 -1.54 -6.10
C VAL A 80 5.64 -2.52 -5.54
N SER A 81 5.76 -3.71 -6.10
CA SER A 81 6.64 -4.76 -5.59
C SER A 81 8.13 -4.43 -5.70
N LYS A 82 8.94 -5.00 -4.81
CA LYS A 82 10.41 -4.92 -4.88
C LYS A 82 10.94 -5.42 -6.22
N ALA A 83 10.36 -6.50 -6.76
CA ALA A 83 10.76 -7.06 -8.04
C ALA A 83 10.54 -6.06 -9.19
N TYR A 84 9.39 -5.38 -9.23
CA TYR A 84 9.13 -4.36 -10.23
C TYR A 84 10.06 -3.15 -10.07
N ARG A 85 10.24 -2.65 -8.85
CA ARG A 85 11.17 -1.54 -8.58
C ARG A 85 12.60 -1.89 -9.00
N ALA A 86 13.06 -3.11 -8.74
CA ALA A 86 14.36 -3.58 -9.17
C ALA A 86 14.50 -3.58 -10.70
N SER A 87 13.43 -3.90 -11.43
CA SER A 87 13.44 -3.95 -12.90
C SER A 87 13.53 -2.57 -13.56
N ILE A 88 13.12 -1.50 -12.88
CA ILE A 88 13.09 -0.13 -13.43
C ILE A 88 14.08 0.84 -12.77
N LYS A 89 14.77 0.43 -11.70
CA LYS A 89 15.62 1.32 -10.88
C LYS A 89 16.74 2.03 -11.64
N SER A 90 17.25 1.43 -12.71
CA SER A 90 18.32 2.05 -13.52
C SER A 90 17.88 3.32 -14.23
N GLY A 91 16.59 3.45 -14.54
CA GLY A 91 15.99 4.62 -15.20
C GLY A 91 15.01 5.40 -14.32
N ASN A 92 14.79 4.98 -13.07
CA ASN A 92 13.81 5.59 -12.18
C ASN A 92 14.35 5.76 -10.76
N LYS A 93 14.71 7.00 -10.41
CA LYS A 93 15.30 7.33 -9.11
C LYS A 93 14.38 7.05 -7.91
N ALA A 94 13.07 7.11 -8.09
CA ALA A 94 12.14 6.76 -7.00
C ALA A 94 12.13 5.26 -6.74
N ALA A 95 12.18 4.45 -7.79
CA ALA A 95 12.30 3.00 -7.66
C ALA A 95 13.62 2.60 -6.98
N GLU A 96 14.72 3.28 -7.28
CA GLU A 96 16.00 3.10 -6.62
C GLU A 96 15.94 3.51 -5.14
N LYS A 97 15.41 4.71 -4.86
CA LYS A 97 15.30 5.25 -3.50
C LYS A 97 14.46 4.37 -2.57
N PHE A 98 13.42 3.76 -3.10
CA PHE A 98 12.50 2.92 -2.31
C PHE A 98 12.73 1.42 -2.52
N ALA A 99 13.89 1.02 -3.04
CA ALA A 99 14.20 -0.37 -3.37
C ALA A 99 13.95 -1.36 -2.22
N ASP A 100 14.31 -0.96 -1.00
CA ASP A 100 14.21 -1.80 0.20
C ASP A 100 12.91 -1.62 0.99
N THR A 101 12.06 -0.68 0.61
CA THR A 101 10.76 -0.47 1.27
C THR A 101 9.89 -1.72 1.14
N PRO A 102 9.29 -2.24 2.22
CA PRO A 102 8.35 -3.36 2.13
C PRO A 102 7.19 -3.04 1.19
N ASP A 103 6.78 -4.02 0.39
CA ASP A 103 5.75 -3.83 -0.64
C ASP A 103 4.43 -3.32 -0.07
N GLN A 104 4.00 -3.89 1.07
CA GLN A 104 2.75 -3.49 1.71
C GLN A 104 2.82 -2.06 2.26
N GLU A 105 3.93 -1.66 2.86
CA GLU A 105 4.10 -0.28 3.34
C GLU A 105 4.04 0.72 2.20
N LEU A 106 4.68 0.43 1.07
CA LEU A 106 4.65 1.30 -0.09
C LEU A 106 3.25 1.39 -0.70
N LEU A 107 2.51 0.28 -0.73
CA LEU A 107 1.12 0.27 -1.16
C LEU A 107 0.24 1.10 -0.24
N ASP A 108 0.43 0.99 1.08
CA ASP A 108 -0.30 1.78 2.08
C ASP A 108 0.01 3.27 1.96
N ASP A 109 1.25 3.64 1.67
CA ASP A 109 1.66 5.01 1.40
C ASP A 109 0.97 5.59 0.15
N VAL A 110 0.94 4.81 -0.93
CA VAL A 110 0.23 5.19 -2.16
C VAL A 110 -1.27 5.35 -1.89
N ALA A 111 -1.87 4.43 -1.15
CA ALA A 111 -3.27 4.52 -0.74
C ALA A 111 -3.54 5.78 0.09
N ALA A 112 -2.66 6.11 1.04
CA ALA A 112 -2.77 7.33 1.85
C ALA A 112 -2.70 8.60 1.00
N PHE A 113 -1.82 8.64 0.01
CA PHE A 113 -1.73 9.75 -0.95
C PHE A 113 -3.00 9.88 -1.79
N LEU A 114 -3.49 8.78 -2.34
CA LEU A 114 -4.72 8.76 -3.15
C LEU A 114 -5.93 9.20 -2.34
N ASN A 115 -6.06 8.75 -1.10
CA ASN A 115 -7.13 9.18 -0.18
C ASN A 115 -7.07 10.66 0.12
N LYS A 116 -5.86 11.18 0.43
CA LYS A 116 -5.67 12.61 0.71
C LYS A 116 -6.01 13.47 -0.50
N GLY A 117 -5.59 13.06 -1.69
CA GLY A 117 -5.79 13.75 -2.95
C GLY A 117 -7.12 13.43 -3.66
N ALA A 118 -7.95 12.55 -3.13
CA ALA A 118 -9.23 12.17 -3.70
C ALA A 118 -10.18 13.36 -3.87
N LYS A 119 -11.19 13.22 -4.71
CA LYS A 119 -12.22 14.25 -4.95
C LYS A 119 -12.86 14.75 -3.65
N ASP A 120 -13.10 13.86 -2.70
CA ASP A 120 -13.63 14.11 -1.34
C ASP A 120 -12.54 14.04 -0.26
N GLY A 121 -11.28 14.13 -0.64
CA GLY A 121 -10.13 14.14 0.26
C GLY A 121 -9.85 15.53 0.83
N ASP A 122 -8.90 15.59 1.79
CA ASP A 122 -8.52 16.83 2.48
C ASP A 122 -7.85 17.86 1.54
N ALA A 123 -7.16 17.37 0.51
CA ALA A 123 -6.45 18.20 -0.46
C ALA A 123 -6.55 17.55 -1.85
N PRO A 124 -7.69 17.71 -2.56
CA PRO A 124 -7.85 17.18 -3.92
C PRO A 124 -6.67 17.56 -4.80
N ALA A 125 -6.05 16.56 -5.46
CA ALA A 125 -4.79 16.72 -6.14
C ALA A 125 -4.87 16.33 -7.62
N SER A 126 -4.13 17.06 -8.45
CA SER A 126 -3.83 16.70 -9.83
C SER A 126 -2.40 16.18 -9.96
N CYS A 127 -2.09 15.49 -11.06
CA CYS A 127 -0.75 15.01 -11.39
C CYS A 127 0.07 16.03 -12.20
N SER A 128 -0.47 17.21 -12.43
CA SER A 128 0.20 18.31 -13.14
C SER A 128 1.28 18.98 -12.28
#